data_356f307b6f7270816736fbebb0760e11
#
_entry.id   356f307b6f7270816736fbebb0760e11
#
_cell.length_a   1.000
_cell.length_b   1.000
_cell.length_c   1.000
_cell.angle_alpha   90.00
_cell.angle_beta   90.00
_cell.angle_gamma   90.00
#
_symmetry.space_group_name_H-M   'P 1'
#
loop_
_entity.id
_entity.type
_entity.pdbx_description
1 polymer ?
#
loop_
_entity_poly.entity_id
_entity_poly.type
_entity_poly.pdbx_seq_one_letter_code
_entity_poly.pdbx_strand_id
1 'polypeptide(L)'
;MALLAPWAMPVQAQSTPASSPSSAAAAAAPGPQQFTLANGMTLIVQPDRRSPTAVQMVWVRVGSIDEVDGTSGVAHALEHMMFKGTKDIKPGEFSRRVAALGGQENAFTTRDYTGYYQQIPVGSLEQVMKLESDRFANNQWPDDEFKREIEVVKEERRLRTEDQPRALLGEQQNAAVFTASPYHRPVVGWMSDLDAMTPEDARAFFKRWYVPANAVLVVAGDVDVAQVRAMAEKYYGRIPSRAVPERKPRTEPAQRGIRRLELKAPAEQAYVSLAYRVPQLANIDDVNSDAWALVVLSAVLDGYAGARLDRALTQGPDRVADSAGAYSGFVGRGPQLFVLDGVPAAGKSAEVVEAALRAQVARIAKDGVGEAELARVKTQWVASETYKRDSVMAQARELGSNWIQGLPLDASERIVARLQSVTAAQVQAVAAKYFGDDQLTVATLRPLPPEAKPRGRGFAAPAGEMR
;
A
#
# COMPACT_ATOMS: atom_id res chain seq x y z
N MET A 1 -81.49 10.81 9.07
CA MET A 1 -82.08 10.98 7.70
C MET A 1 -80.98 10.50 6.70
N ALA A 2 -81.41 9.43 5.96
CA ALA A 2 -80.93 8.93 4.64
C ALA A 2 -79.38 8.93 4.34
N LEU A 3 -78.68 7.84 4.43
CA LEU A 3 -78.36 6.71 3.56
C LEU A 3 -78.38 7.04 2.04
N LEU A 4 -77.16 7.01 1.42
CA LEU A 4 -76.98 6.61 0.05
C LEU A 4 -75.55 6.00 -0.10
N ALA A 5 -75.48 4.69 -0.38
CA ALA A 5 -74.28 3.95 -0.81
C ALA A 5 -74.14 4.05 -2.34
N PRO A 6 -72.92 4.02 -2.90
CA PRO A 6 -72.77 3.72 -4.30
C PRO A 6 -72.19 2.30 -4.52
N TRP A 7 -72.74 1.70 -5.54
CA TRP A 7 -72.45 0.40 -6.09
C TRP A 7 -70.97 0.24 -6.56
N ALA A 8 -70.34 -0.82 -6.17
CA ALA A 8 -69.07 -1.27 -6.75
C ALA A 8 -69.34 -2.30 -7.87
N MET A 9 -68.84 -1.98 -9.07
CA MET A 9 -68.79 -2.97 -10.15
C MET A 9 -67.43 -3.72 -10.08
N PRO A 10 -67.37 -5.01 -10.34
CA PRO A 10 -66.11 -5.76 -10.39
C PRO A 10 -65.40 -5.51 -11.73
N VAL A 11 -64.19 -4.98 -11.70
CA VAL A 11 -63.27 -4.95 -12.84
C VAL A 11 -62.60 -6.33 -12.94
N GLN A 12 -62.89 -7.06 -13.98
CA GLN A 12 -62.14 -8.27 -14.32
C GLN A 12 -60.74 -7.89 -14.86
N ALA A 13 -59.71 -8.20 -14.09
CA ALA A 13 -58.33 -8.08 -14.52
C ALA A 13 -58.00 -9.25 -15.49
N GLN A 14 -57.83 -8.94 -16.76
CA GLN A 14 -57.23 -9.88 -17.73
C GLN A 14 -55.71 -10.01 -17.41
N SER A 15 -55.30 -11.16 -16.94
CA SER A 15 -53.90 -11.56 -16.77
C SER A 15 -53.30 -11.89 -18.14
N THR A 16 -52.52 -10.95 -18.68
CA THR A 16 -51.57 -11.27 -19.75
C THR A 16 -50.37 -11.99 -19.13
N PRO A 17 -49.86 -13.08 -19.70
CA PRO A 17 -48.65 -13.75 -19.20
C PRO A 17 -47.47 -12.84 -19.46
N ALA A 18 -46.82 -12.38 -18.39
CA ALA A 18 -45.55 -11.71 -18.47
C ALA A 18 -44.50 -12.67 -18.97
N SER A 19 -44.01 -12.43 -20.17
CA SER A 19 -42.80 -13.09 -20.69
C SER A 19 -41.64 -12.72 -19.77
N SER A 20 -41.13 -13.70 -19.00
CA SER A 20 -39.91 -13.55 -18.22
C SER A 20 -38.77 -13.12 -19.15
N PRO A 21 -38.02 -12.05 -18.83
CA PRO A 21 -36.84 -11.75 -19.59
C PRO A 21 -35.85 -12.91 -19.41
N SER A 22 -35.49 -13.53 -20.53
CA SER A 22 -34.38 -14.48 -20.62
C SER A 22 -33.17 -13.82 -19.99
N SER A 23 -32.73 -14.32 -18.85
CA SER A 23 -31.45 -13.99 -18.25
C SER A 23 -30.40 -14.53 -19.23
N ALA A 24 -29.99 -13.68 -20.17
CA ALA A 24 -28.73 -13.88 -20.86
C ALA A 24 -27.67 -13.84 -19.76
N ALA A 25 -27.12 -15.00 -19.41
CA ALA A 25 -25.97 -15.09 -18.53
C ALA A 25 -24.91 -14.15 -19.12
N ALA A 26 -24.65 -13.04 -18.43
CA ALA A 26 -23.58 -12.12 -18.80
C ALA A 26 -22.31 -12.98 -18.87
N ALA A 27 -21.74 -13.11 -20.08
CA ALA A 27 -20.47 -13.81 -20.24
C ALA A 27 -19.49 -13.19 -19.25
N ALA A 28 -18.89 -14.03 -18.39
CA ALA A 28 -17.92 -13.57 -17.42
C ALA A 28 -16.87 -12.72 -18.15
N ALA A 29 -16.60 -11.52 -17.62
CA ALA A 29 -15.59 -10.66 -18.23
C ALA A 29 -14.27 -11.45 -18.35
N PRO A 30 -13.56 -11.36 -19.48
CA PRO A 30 -12.30 -12.08 -19.66
C PRO A 30 -11.34 -11.67 -18.55
N GLY A 31 -10.67 -12.66 -17.93
CA GLY A 31 -9.65 -12.42 -16.89
C GLY A 31 -8.46 -11.65 -17.44
N PRO A 32 -7.50 -11.27 -16.56
CA PRO A 32 -6.32 -10.55 -16.96
C PRO A 32 -5.45 -11.37 -17.92
N GLN A 33 -4.85 -10.69 -18.91
CA GLN A 33 -3.94 -11.30 -19.87
C GLN A 33 -2.57 -10.67 -19.77
N GLN A 34 -1.51 -11.49 -19.84
CA GLN A 34 -0.13 -11.03 -19.75
C GLN A 34 0.62 -11.30 -21.06
N PHE A 35 1.45 -10.33 -21.44
CA PHE A 35 2.32 -10.38 -22.61
C PHE A 35 3.71 -9.87 -22.23
N THR A 36 4.71 -10.25 -23.01
CA THR A 36 6.05 -9.67 -22.94
C THR A 36 6.28 -8.91 -24.25
N LEU A 37 6.60 -7.61 -24.15
CA LEU A 37 6.93 -6.77 -25.31
C LEU A 37 8.33 -7.11 -25.83
N ALA A 38 8.62 -6.69 -27.05
CA ALA A 38 9.88 -6.99 -27.74
C ALA A 38 11.15 -6.61 -26.95
N ASN A 39 11.06 -5.61 -26.08
CA ASN A 39 12.16 -5.12 -25.24
C ASN A 39 12.22 -5.75 -23.84
N GLY A 40 11.36 -6.72 -23.55
CA GLY A 40 11.30 -7.41 -22.27
C GLY A 40 10.36 -6.79 -21.21
N MET A 41 9.71 -5.62 -21.50
CA MET A 41 8.69 -5.08 -20.60
C MET A 41 7.47 -6.00 -20.55
N THR A 42 6.93 -6.21 -19.37
CA THR A 42 5.67 -6.95 -19.22
C THR A 42 4.49 -6.01 -19.47
N LEU A 43 3.47 -6.51 -20.17
CA LEU A 43 2.16 -5.87 -20.31
C LEU A 43 1.11 -6.77 -19.66
N ILE A 44 0.27 -6.21 -18.80
CA ILE A 44 -0.92 -6.87 -18.23
C ILE A 44 -2.15 -6.05 -18.63
N VAL A 45 -3.15 -6.71 -19.22
CA VAL A 45 -4.41 -6.07 -19.63
C VAL A 45 -5.57 -6.75 -18.93
N GLN A 46 -6.38 -5.96 -18.21
CA GLN A 46 -7.60 -6.38 -17.52
C GLN A 46 -8.81 -5.66 -18.10
N PRO A 47 -9.57 -6.26 -19.00
CA PRO A 47 -10.82 -5.68 -19.50
C PRO A 47 -11.87 -5.59 -18.39
N ASP A 48 -12.49 -4.42 -18.24
CA ASP A 48 -13.64 -4.18 -17.37
C ASP A 48 -14.54 -3.09 -17.98
N ARG A 49 -15.62 -3.51 -18.63
CA ARG A 49 -16.49 -2.64 -19.42
C ARG A 49 -17.63 -2.00 -18.63
N ARG A 50 -17.56 -2.03 -17.30
CA ARG A 50 -18.63 -1.46 -16.45
C ARG A 50 -18.67 0.08 -16.45
N SER A 51 -17.57 0.73 -16.82
CA SER A 51 -17.45 2.19 -16.90
C SER A 51 -16.57 2.58 -18.08
N PRO A 52 -16.86 3.68 -18.81
CA PRO A 52 -16.07 4.12 -19.97
C PRO A 52 -14.73 4.78 -19.54
N THR A 53 -14.04 4.18 -18.60
CA THR A 53 -12.77 4.64 -18.04
C THR A 53 -11.68 3.60 -18.21
N ALA A 54 -10.43 4.06 -18.24
CA ALA A 54 -9.26 3.20 -18.17
C ALA A 54 -8.29 3.68 -17.09
N VAL A 55 -7.60 2.75 -16.49
CA VAL A 55 -6.46 2.98 -15.62
C VAL A 55 -5.23 2.41 -16.31
N GLN A 56 -4.22 3.26 -16.50
CA GLN A 56 -2.89 2.87 -16.93
C GLN A 56 -1.94 3.00 -15.74
N MET A 57 -1.12 2.00 -15.50
CA MET A 57 -0.09 2.04 -14.46
C MET A 57 1.24 1.50 -14.99
N VAL A 58 2.31 2.24 -14.76
CA VAL A 58 3.69 1.73 -14.95
C VAL A 58 4.28 1.45 -13.57
N TRP A 59 4.65 0.21 -13.35
CA TRP A 59 5.32 -0.22 -12.12
C TRP A 59 6.77 -0.57 -12.44
N VAL A 60 7.68 -0.05 -11.65
CA VAL A 60 9.10 -0.38 -11.74
C VAL A 60 9.50 -1.15 -10.49
N ARG A 61 10.15 -2.30 -10.68
CA ARG A 61 10.62 -3.13 -9.57
C ARG A 61 11.88 -2.52 -8.95
N VAL A 62 11.74 -1.31 -8.41
CA VAL A 62 12.78 -0.55 -7.72
C VAL A 62 12.17 0.34 -6.67
N GLY A 63 12.75 0.34 -5.47
CA GLY A 63 12.33 1.15 -4.33
C GLY A 63 13.49 1.38 -3.38
N SER A 64 13.23 1.79 -2.15
CA SER A 64 14.30 2.10 -1.20
C SER A 64 15.17 0.89 -0.83
N ILE A 65 14.73 -0.34 -1.08
CA ILE A 65 15.56 -1.55 -0.93
C ILE A 65 16.76 -1.58 -1.87
N ASP A 66 16.67 -0.91 -3.02
CA ASP A 66 17.69 -0.88 -4.07
C ASP A 66 18.68 0.29 -3.91
N GLU A 67 18.48 1.15 -2.92
CA GLU A 67 19.34 2.27 -2.59
C GLU A 67 20.62 1.81 -1.87
N VAL A 68 21.62 2.70 -1.82
CA VAL A 68 22.84 2.51 -1.04
C VAL A 68 22.96 3.58 0.05
N ASP A 69 23.76 3.30 1.08
CA ASP A 69 24.00 4.25 2.17
C ASP A 69 24.67 5.52 1.61
N GLY A 70 24.27 6.67 2.10
CA GLY A 70 24.69 7.99 1.61
C GLY A 70 23.79 8.57 0.50
N THR A 71 22.84 7.78 -0.05
CA THR A 71 21.86 8.24 -1.04
C THR A 71 20.46 7.70 -0.75
N SER A 72 20.13 7.48 0.54
CA SER A 72 18.79 7.05 0.91
C SER A 72 17.74 8.12 0.53
N GLY A 73 16.57 7.68 0.06
CA GLY A 73 15.53 8.55 -0.47
C GLY A 73 15.67 8.88 -1.96
N VAL A 74 16.72 8.39 -2.65
CA VAL A 74 16.90 8.68 -4.07
C VAL A 74 15.78 8.09 -4.95
N ALA A 75 15.19 6.96 -4.56
CA ALA A 75 14.04 6.40 -5.28
C ALA A 75 12.82 7.31 -5.21
N HIS A 76 12.56 7.90 -4.03
CA HIS A 76 11.48 8.84 -3.81
C HIS A 76 11.76 10.22 -4.46
N ALA A 77 12.98 10.73 -4.32
CA ALA A 77 13.38 11.96 -5.02
C ALA A 77 13.26 11.81 -6.55
N LEU A 78 13.62 10.64 -7.09
CA LEU A 78 13.44 10.35 -8.52
C LEU A 78 11.95 10.31 -8.90
N GLU A 79 11.07 9.77 -8.07
CA GLU A 79 9.62 9.81 -8.30
C GLU A 79 9.16 11.25 -8.57
N HIS A 80 9.57 12.22 -7.73
CA HIS A 80 9.30 13.65 -7.93
C HIS A 80 9.89 14.16 -9.24
N MET A 81 11.13 13.78 -9.54
CA MET A 81 11.80 14.22 -10.77
C MET A 81 11.17 13.66 -12.04
N MET A 82 10.43 12.56 -11.97
CA MET A 82 9.68 12.02 -13.12
C MET A 82 8.60 12.98 -13.63
N PHE A 83 8.18 13.97 -12.85
CA PHE A 83 7.22 15.00 -13.24
C PHE A 83 7.88 16.30 -13.75
N LYS A 84 9.20 16.35 -13.76
CA LYS A 84 9.97 17.57 -14.08
C LYS A 84 10.40 17.68 -15.56
N GLY A 85 9.91 16.76 -16.39
CA GLY A 85 9.98 16.89 -17.84
C GLY A 85 10.72 15.77 -18.57
N THR A 86 10.71 15.91 -19.87
CA THR A 86 11.46 15.09 -20.84
C THR A 86 12.11 16.02 -21.85
N LYS A 87 12.71 15.47 -22.90
CA LYS A 87 13.21 16.27 -24.02
C LYS A 87 12.09 17.14 -24.64
N ASP A 88 10.86 16.59 -24.72
CA ASP A 88 9.75 17.18 -25.46
C ASP A 88 8.64 17.75 -24.55
N ILE A 89 8.72 17.52 -23.24
CA ILE A 89 7.71 17.92 -22.27
C ILE A 89 8.38 18.77 -21.17
N LYS A 90 7.87 19.97 -20.94
CA LYS A 90 8.38 20.88 -19.88
C LYS A 90 7.91 20.47 -18.48
N PRO A 91 8.56 20.95 -17.41
CA PRO A 91 8.13 20.73 -16.03
C PRO A 91 6.65 21.07 -15.81
N GLY A 92 5.91 20.15 -15.19
CA GLY A 92 4.47 20.28 -14.92
C GLY A 92 3.55 20.18 -16.15
N GLU A 93 4.10 20.03 -17.35
CA GLU A 93 3.29 19.93 -18.56
C GLU A 93 2.62 18.57 -18.70
N PHE A 94 3.25 17.51 -18.21
CA PHE A 94 2.66 16.17 -18.19
C PHE A 94 1.31 16.20 -17.44
N SER A 95 1.29 16.72 -16.21
CA SER A 95 0.10 16.83 -15.37
C SER A 95 -1.00 17.68 -16.03
N ARG A 96 -0.63 18.82 -16.61
CA ARG A 96 -1.59 19.67 -17.34
C ARG A 96 -2.20 18.97 -18.54
N ARG A 97 -1.41 18.19 -19.30
CA ARG A 97 -1.92 17.43 -20.46
C ARG A 97 -2.86 16.30 -20.03
N VAL A 98 -2.51 15.56 -18.98
CA VAL A 98 -3.38 14.51 -18.43
C VAL A 98 -4.70 15.12 -17.91
N ALA A 99 -4.64 16.23 -17.17
CA ALA A 99 -5.83 16.94 -16.70
C ALA A 99 -6.71 17.46 -17.86
N ALA A 100 -6.09 18.00 -18.92
CA ALA A 100 -6.81 18.46 -20.12
C ALA A 100 -7.52 17.32 -20.88
N LEU A 101 -7.05 16.08 -20.72
CA LEU A 101 -7.68 14.87 -21.26
C LEU A 101 -8.77 14.31 -20.31
N GLY A 102 -9.11 15.00 -19.22
CA GLY A 102 -10.08 14.57 -18.22
C GLY A 102 -9.54 13.52 -17.25
N GLY A 103 -8.23 13.38 -17.16
CA GLY A 103 -7.57 12.38 -16.33
C GLY A 103 -7.10 12.91 -14.99
N GLN A 104 -6.83 11.97 -14.10
CA GLN A 104 -6.13 12.16 -12.84
C GLN A 104 -4.87 11.30 -12.84
N GLU A 105 -3.81 11.80 -12.21
CA GLU A 105 -2.56 11.09 -12.10
C GLU A 105 -1.98 11.17 -10.70
N ASN A 106 -1.13 10.20 -10.36
CA ASN A 106 -0.27 10.27 -9.19
C ASN A 106 0.85 9.22 -9.31
N ALA A 107 1.75 9.21 -8.33
CA ALA A 107 2.79 8.23 -8.18
C ALA A 107 2.93 7.82 -6.70
N PHE A 108 3.70 6.79 -6.46
CA PHE A 108 4.05 6.33 -5.11
C PHE A 108 5.35 5.53 -5.16
N THR A 109 6.17 5.72 -4.15
CA THR A 109 7.38 4.93 -3.89
C THR A 109 7.22 4.16 -2.59
N THR A 110 7.65 2.91 -2.60
CA THR A 110 7.69 2.03 -1.44
C THR A 110 9.10 1.48 -1.22
N ARG A 111 9.23 0.57 -0.26
CA ARG A 111 10.48 -0.17 -0.10
C ARG A 111 10.82 -1.01 -1.33
N ASP A 112 9.83 -1.59 -1.98
CA ASP A 112 9.99 -2.64 -2.99
C ASP A 112 9.83 -2.18 -4.43
N TYR A 113 9.08 -1.09 -4.65
CA TYR A 113 8.69 -0.64 -5.98
C TYR A 113 8.30 0.84 -6.01
N THR A 114 8.33 1.38 -7.23
CA THR A 114 7.77 2.70 -7.58
C THR A 114 6.69 2.51 -8.63
N GLY A 115 5.56 3.17 -8.48
CA GLY A 115 4.43 3.08 -9.40
C GLY A 115 3.91 4.45 -9.82
N TYR A 116 3.54 4.56 -11.10
CA TYR A 116 2.95 5.75 -11.72
C TYR A 116 1.61 5.36 -12.30
N TYR A 117 0.56 6.16 -12.12
CA TYR A 117 -0.73 5.83 -12.68
C TYR A 117 -1.49 7.04 -13.22
N GLN A 118 -2.35 6.76 -14.19
CA GLN A 118 -3.33 7.68 -14.72
C GLN A 118 -4.68 6.98 -14.80
N GLN A 119 -5.71 7.64 -14.29
CA GLN A 119 -7.10 7.25 -14.48
C GLN A 119 -7.75 8.26 -15.43
N ILE A 120 -8.31 7.76 -16.53
CA ILE A 120 -8.67 8.57 -17.68
C ILE A 120 -9.96 8.07 -18.34
N PRO A 121 -10.69 8.91 -19.09
CA PRO A 121 -11.66 8.43 -20.08
C PRO A 121 -10.96 7.52 -21.09
N VAL A 122 -11.58 6.40 -21.46
CA VAL A 122 -10.96 5.39 -22.33
C VAL A 122 -10.50 5.95 -23.68
N GLY A 123 -11.22 6.91 -24.25
CA GLY A 123 -10.83 7.56 -25.50
C GLY A 123 -9.51 8.34 -25.45
N SER A 124 -8.99 8.62 -24.25
CA SER A 124 -7.72 9.32 -24.04
C SER A 124 -6.52 8.37 -23.85
N LEU A 125 -6.75 7.05 -23.80
CA LEU A 125 -5.72 6.07 -23.42
C LEU A 125 -4.49 6.14 -24.31
N GLU A 126 -4.63 6.21 -25.65
CA GLU A 126 -3.49 6.24 -26.56
C GLU A 126 -2.62 7.48 -26.35
N GLN A 127 -3.25 8.64 -26.11
CA GLN A 127 -2.53 9.89 -25.87
C GLN A 127 -1.73 9.81 -24.56
N VAL A 128 -2.33 9.25 -23.50
CA VAL A 128 -1.67 9.10 -22.21
C VAL A 128 -0.58 8.03 -22.27
N MET A 129 -0.78 6.94 -23.01
CA MET A 129 0.29 5.96 -23.28
C MET A 129 1.51 6.59 -23.93
N LYS A 130 1.29 7.47 -24.92
CA LYS A 130 2.38 8.20 -25.58
C LYS A 130 3.13 9.09 -24.59
N LEU A 131 2.42 9.84 -23.75
CA LEU A 131 3.03 10.73 -22.76
C LEU A 131 3.83 9.94 -21.71
N GLU A 132 3.24 8.86 -21.18
CA GLU A 132 3.86 8.05 -20.15
C GLU A 132 5.09 7.28 -20.66
N SER A 133 5.03 6.74 -21.88
CA SER A 133 6.17 6.05 -22.49
C SER A 133 7.35 7.00 -22.74
N ASP A 134 7.09 8.26 -23.09
CA ASP A 134 8.12 9.29 -23.22
C ASP A 134 8.72 9.62 -21.84
N ARG A 135 7.89 9.81 -20.82
CA ARG A 135 8.33 10.02 -19.44
C ARG A 135 9.20 8.87 -18.94
N PHE A 136 8.79 7.62 -19.16
CA PHE A 136 9.55 6.45 -18.75
C PHE A 136 10.90 6.32 -19.47
N ALA A 137 10.94 6.65 -20.77
CA ALA A 137 12.13 6.46 -21.61
C ALA A 137 13.11 7.64 -21.58
N ASN A 138 12.59 8.85 -21.57
CA ASN A 138 13.32 10.08 -21.90
C ASN A 138 13.27 11.13 -20.79
N ASN A 139 12.93 10.71 -19.56
CA ASN A 139 12.90 11.63 -18.43
C ASN A 139 14.24 12.34 -18.26
N GLN A 140 14.20 13.66 -18.19
CA GLN A 140 15.36 14.52 -17.96
C GLN A 140 14.93 15.84 -17.35
N TRP A 141 15.79 16.45 -16.55
CA TRP A 141 15.56 17.71 -15.88
C TRP A 141 16.84 18.52 -15.75
N PRO A 142 16.75 19.89 -15.71
CA PRO A 142 17.86 20.75 -15.34
C PRO A 142 18.23 20.60 -13.85
N ASP A 143 19.48 20.91 -13.51
CA ASP A 143 19.97 20.80 -12.11
C ASP A 143 19.24 21.72 -11.15
N ASP A 144 18.80 22.89 -11.61
CA ASP A 144 18.05 23.83 -10.79
C ASP A 144 16.62 23.33 -10.45
N GLU A 145 15.99 22.50 -11.32
CA GLU A 145 14.74 21.81 -10.98
C GLU A 145 14.98 20.79 -9.85
N PHE A 146 16.06 20.02 -9.92
CA PHE A 146 16.40 19.10 -8.85
C PHE A 146 16.64 19.82 -7.51
N LYS A 147 17.40 20.91 -7.54
CA LYS A 147 17.70 21.71 -6.33
C LYS A 147 16.44 22.29 -5.68
N ARG A 148 15.43 22.65 -6.47
CA ARG A 148 14.13 23.07 -5.93
C ARG A 148 13.33 21.90 -5.36
N GLU A 149 13.33 20.79 -6.06
CA GLU A 149 12.50 19.67 -5.69
C GLU A 149 13.03 18.89 -4.49
N ILE A 150 14.35 18.83 -4.30
CA ILE A 150 14.91 18.19 -3.11
C ILE A 150 14.51 18.93 -1.83
N GLU A 151 14.32 20.25 -1.88
CA GLU A 151 13.78 21.02 -0.74
C GLU A 151 12.31 20.67 -0.48
N VAL A 152 11.52 20.37 -1.52
CA VAL A 152 10.15 19.87 -1.36
C VAL A 152 10.15 18.50 -0.69
N VAL A 153 11.03 17.58 -1.10
CA VAL A 153 11.19 16.26 -0.48
C VAL A 153 11.60 16.38 1.00
N LYS A 154 12.52 17.29 1.34
CA LYS A 154 12.92 17.56 2.72
C LYS A 154 11.76 18.09 3.55
N GLU A 155 10.95 18.99 2.98
CA GLU A 155 9.77 19.50 3.67
C GLU A 155 8.71 18.41 3.87
N GLU A 156 8.52 17.56 2.88
CA GLU A 156 7.65 16.39 3.01
C GLU A 156 8.13 15.45 4.12
N ARG A 157 9.45 15.21 4.22
CA ARG A 157 10.03 14.44 5.32
C ARG A 157 9.71 15.08 6.68
N ARG A 158 9.86 16.40 6.81
CA ARG A 158 9.51 17.11 8.06
C ARG A 158 8.05 16.87 8.40
N LEU A 159 7.14 17.17 7.47
CA LEU A 159 5.70 17.09 7.69
C LEU A 159 5.19 15.66 7.97
N ARG A 160 5.74 14.65 7.28
CA ARG A 160 5.25 13.27 7.36
C ARG A 160 5.97 12.41 8.39
N THR A 161 7.19 12.78 8.78
CA THR A 161 8.01 11.98 9.68
C THR A 161 8.44 12.76 10.92
N GLU A 162 9.15 13.88 10.77
CA GLU A 162 9.76 14.59 11.92
C GLU A 162 8.71 15.25 12.81
N ASP A 163 7.67 15.84 12.20
CA ASP A 163 6.53 16.45 12.90
C ASP A 163 5.47 15.43 13.34
N GLN A 164 5.67 14.15 13.06
CA GLN A 164 4.76 13.06 13.40
C GLN A 164 5.43 12.08 14.36
N PRO A 165 5.26 12.20 15.67
CA PRO A 165 5.99 11.40 16.65
C PRO A 165 5.87 9.89 16.46
N ARG A 166 4.70 9.38 16.04
CA ARG A 166 4.52 7.96 15.76
C ARG A 166 5.26 7.51 14.49
N ALA A 167 5.30 8.34 13.46
CA ALA A 167 6.03 8.04 12.24
C ALA A 167 7.54 8.01 12.51
N LEU A 168 8.04 8.98 13.26
CA LEU A 168 9.44 9.03 13.70
C LEU A 168 9.82 7.82 14.56
N LEU A 169 8.94 7.40 15.48
CA LEU A 169 9.14 6.17 16.26
C LEU A 169 9.20 4.94 15.35
N GLY A 170 8.30 4.83 14.38
CA GLY A 170 8.27 3.73 13.41
C GLY A 170 9.54 3.66 12.55
N GLU A 171 10.08 4.82 12.14
CA GLU A 171 11.36 4.92 11.44
C GLU A 171 12.50 4.37 12.30
N GLN A 172 12.60 4.82 13.56
CA GLN A 172 13.61 4.35 14.50
C GLN A 172 13.44 2.87 14.83
N GLN A 173 12.20 2.37 14.94
CA GLN A 173 11.94 0.95 15.15
C GLN A 173 12.43 0.11 13.97
N ASN A 174 12.17 0.52 12.72
CA ASN A 174 12.68 -0.19 11.55
C ASN A 174 14.22 -0.20 11.52
N ALA A 175 14.86 0.93 11.85
CA ALA A 175 16.31 1.01 11.95
C ALA A 175 16.88 0.09 13.05
N ALA A 176 16.14 -0.10 14.15
CA ALA A 176 16.54 -1.02 15.21
C ALA A 176 16.26 -2.50 14.87
N VAL A 177 15.18 -2.80 14.14
CA VAL A 177 14.81 -4.18 13.77
C VAL A 177 15.76 -4.78 12.74
N PHE A 178 16.13 -4.00 11.72
CA PHE A 178 16.91 -4.48 10.59
C PHE A 178 18.36 -4.02 10.68
N THR A 179 19.29 -4.97 10.75
CA THR A 179 20.73 -4.69 10.82
C THR A 179 21.36 -4.69 9.43
N ALA A 180 21.04 -5.69 8.61
CA ALA A 180 21.64 -5.88 7.27
C ALA A 180 20.66 -5.58 6.14
N SER A 181 19.36 -5.76 6.38
CA SER A 181 18.34 -5.51 5.37
C SER A 181 18.21 -4.01 5.09
N PRO A 182 18.18 -3.60 3.81
CA PRO A 182 17.92 -2.20 3.43
C PRO A 182 16.59 -1.62 3.95
N TYR A 183 15.71 -2.45 4.46
CA TYR A 183 14.46 -2.01 5.09
C TYR A 183 14.65 -1.18 6.37
N HIS A 184 15.88 -1.09 6.88
CA HIS A 184 16.20 -0.16 7.95
C HIS A 184 16.15 1.31 7.52
N ARG A 185 16.28 1.61 6.20
CA ARG A 185 16.23 2.97 5.68
C ARG A 185 14.78 3.44 5.47
N PRO A 186 14.47 4.71 5.79
CA PRO A 186 13.19 5.29 5.44
C PRO A 186 13.05 5.46 3.92
N VAL A 187 11.85 5.30 3.40
CA VAL A 187 11.56 5.48 1.96
C VAL A 187 11.83 6.93 1.52
N VAL A 188 11.50 7.88 2.38
CA VAL A 188 11.76 9.32 2.11
C VAL A 188 13.26 9.68 2.19
N GLY A 189 14.09 8.82 2.77
CA GLY A 189 15.52 9.05 3.00
C GLY A 189 15.83 9.70 4.35
N TRP A 190 17.08 9.54 4.81
CA TRP A 190 17.61 10.27 5.95
C TRP A 190 17.87 11.74 5.55
N MET A 191 17.61 12.70 6.45
CA MET A 191 17.82 14.12 6.17
C MET A 191 19.25 14.42 5.71
N SER A 192 20.26 13.79 6.35
CA SER A 192 21.67 13.96 5.98
C SER A 192 21.97 13.51 4.54
N ASP A 193 21.31 12.44 4.08
CA ASP A 193 21.49 11.93 2.73
C ASP A 193 20.78 12.85 1.72
N LEU A 194 19.58 13.37 2.08
CA LEU A 194 18.86 14.35 1.26
C LEU A 194 19.63 15.67 1.13
N ASP A 195 20.32 16.10 2.20
CA ASP A 195 21.16 17.32 2.19
C ASP A 195 22.38 17.17 1.28
N ALA A 196 22.91 15.96 1.15
CA ALA A 196 24.07 15.65 0.32
C ALA A 196 23.73 15.19 -1.10
N MET A 197 22.46 14.88 -1.38
CA MET A 197 22.03 14.28 -2.65
C MET A 197 22.20 15.23 -3.83
N THR A 198 22.75 14.70 -4.91
CA THR A 198 23.03 15.45 -6.14
C THR A 198 22.08 15.07 -7.28
N PRO A 199 21.93 15.92 -8.31
CA PRO A 199 21.19 15.57 -9.53
C PRO A 199 21.74 14.30 -10.20
N GLU A 200 23.05 14.08 -10.12
CA GLU A 200 23.74 12.91 -10.68
C GLU A 200 23.35 11.60 -9.99
N ASP A 201 23.11 11.62 -8.68
CA ASP A 201 22.64 10.43 -7.94
C ASP A 201 21.28 9.97 -8.47
N ALA A 202 20.34 10.91 -8.64
CA ALA A 202 19.02 10.61 -9.20
C ALA A 202 19.10 10.15 -10.67
N ARG A 203 19.94 10.77 -11.51
CA ARG A 203 20.16 10.37 -12.89
C ARG A 203 20.78 8.99 -13.00
N ALA A 204 21.78 8.69 -12.16
CA ALA A 204 22.43 7.38 -12.10
C ALA A 204 21.43 6.29 -11.68
N PHE A 205 20.58 6.59 -10.69
CA PHE A 205 19.54 5.68 -10.22
C PHE A 205 18.49 5.43 -11.31
N PHE A 206 18.01 6.47 -11.99
CA PHE A 206 17.13 6.35 -13.16
C PHE A 206 17.74 5.49 -14.25
N LYS A 207 18.93 5.83 -14.69
CA LYS A 207 19.66 5.10 -15.75
C LYS A 207 19.87 3.63 -15.38
N ARG A 208 20.09 3.33 -14.11
CA ARG A 208 20.32 1.96 -13.62
C ARG A 208 19.05 1.13 -13.62
N TRP A 209 17.94 1.66 -13.09
CA TRP A 209 16.80 0.84 -12.71
C TRP A 209 15.57 0.96 -13.61
N TYR A 210 15.41 2.09 -14.31
CA TYR A 210 14.27 2.32 -15.23
C TYR A 210 14.58 1.69 -16.59
N VAL A 211 14.53 0.36 -16.61
CA VAL A 211 14.76 -0.45 -17.81
C VAL A 211 13.51 -1.28 -18.10
N PRO A 212 13.15 -1.50 -19.39
CA PRO A 212 11.89 -2.17 -19.76
C PRO A 212 11.68 -3.50 -19.04
N ALA A 213 12.67 -4.39 -19.01
CA ALA A 213 12.58 -5.70 -18.38
C ALA A 213 12.42 -5.67 -16.84
N ASN A 214 12.60 -4.50 -16.20
CA ASN A 214 12.38 -4.27 -14.77
C ASN A 214 11.01 -3.61 -14.49
N ALA A 215 10.16 -3.47 -15.49
CA ALA A 215 8.89 -2.76 -15.40
C ALA A 215 7.72 -3.56 -15.97
N VAL A 216 6.52 -3.25 -15.47
CA VAL A 216 5.26 -3.75 -16.01
C VAL A 216 4.32 -2.58 -16.30
N LEU A 217 3.71 -2.62 -17.48
CA LEU A 217 2.59 -1.77 -17.84
C LEU A 217 1.30 -2.55 -17.55
N VAL A 218 0.46 -2.02 -16.67
CA VAL A 218 -0.88 -2.55 -16.38
C VAL A 218 -1.91 -1.61 -16.96
N VAL A 219 -2.85 -2.15 -17.74
CA VAL A 219 -3.98 -1.39 -18.29
C VAL A 219 -5.26 -2.13 -17.93
N ALA A 220 -6.14 -1.46 -17.21
CA ALA A 220 -7.44 -1.99 -16.80
C ALA A 220 -8.58 -1.03 -17.18
N GLY A 221 -9.77 -1.56 -17.47
CA GLY A 221 -10.95 -0.78 -17.77
C GLY A 221 -11.66 -1.17 -19.06
N ASP A 222 -12.40 -0.24 -19.66
CA ASP A 222 -13.15 -0.46 -20.91
C ASP A 222 -12.22 -0.53 -22.14
N VAL A 223 -11.41 -1.57 -22.19
CA VAL A 223 -10.35 -1.71 -23.19
C VAL A 223 -10.45 -3.01 -23.97
N ASP A 224 -9.97 -2.97 -25.22
CA ASP A 224 -9.74 -4.14 -26.04
C ASP A 224 -8.28 -4.60 -25.91
N VAL A 225 -8.08 -5.88 -25.64
CA VAL A 225 -6.75 -6.46 -25.38
C VAL A 225 -5.81 -6.31 -26.57
N ALA A 226 -6.31 -6.55 -27.79
CA ALA A 226 -5.50 -6.50 -29.01
C ALA A 226 -5.08 -5.07 -29.31
N GLN A 227 -5.99 -4.10 -29.14
CA GLN A 227 -5.70 -2.67 -29.32
C GLN A 227 -4.68 -2.18 -28.27
N VAL A 228 -4.86 -2.52 -26.99
CA VAL A 228 -3.91 -2.15 -25.94
C VAL A 228 -2.53 -2.74 -26.23
N ARG A 229 -2.45 -4.01 -26.63
CA ARG A 229 -1.19 -4.64 -26.99
C ARG A 229 -0.51 -3.93 -28.16
N ALA A 230 -1.25 -3.60 -29.21
CA ALA A 230 -0.71 -2.87 -30.37
C ALA A 230 -0.17 -1.47 -29.98
N MET A 231 -0.90 -0.74 -29.12
CA MET A 231 -0.46 0.55 -28.58
C MET A 231 0.78 0.39 -27.69
N ALA A 232 0.82 -0.61 -26.83
CA ALA A 232 1.97 -0.88 -25.97
C ALA A 232 3.23 -1.21 -26.77
N GLU A 233 3.12 -2.04 -27.82
CA GLU A 233 4.25 -2.31 -28.74
C GLU A 233 4.69 -1.05 -29.48
N LYS A 234 3.75 -0.20 -29.92
CA LYS A 234 4.03 1.04 -30.64
C LYS A 234 4.80 2.04 -29.77
N TYR A 235 4.46 2.19 -28.49
CA TYR A 235 5.00 3.25 -27.63
C TYR A 235 6.08 2.73 -26.69
N TYR A 236 5.83 1.64 -25.95
CA TYR A 236 6.77 1.08 -24.98
C TYR A 236 7.70 0.06 -25.60
N GLY A 237 7.24 -0.78 -26.54
CA GLY A 237 8.06 -1.83 -27.17
C GLY A 237 9.28 -1.30 -27.94
N ARG A 238 9.28 -0.01 -28.33
CA ARG A 238 10.38 0.65 -29.02
C ARG A 238 11.47 1.20 -28.09
N ILE A 239 11.22 1.24 -26.78
CA ILE A 239 12.21 1.69 -25.81
C ILE A 239 13.39 0.70 -25.82
N PRO A 240 14.64 1.16 -25.91
CA PRO A 240 15.78 0.27 -26.01
C PRO A 240 15.86 -0.71 -24.82
N SER A 241 16.02 -2.00 -25.13
CA SER A 241 16.23 -3.04 -24.14
C SER A 241 17.56 -2.86 -23.42
N ARG A 242 17.57 -3.08 -22.12
CA ARG A 242 18.77 -3.12 -21.26
C ARG A 242 18.62 -4.23 -20.24
N ALA A 243 19.76 -4.79 -19.81
CA ALA A 243 19.78 -5.81 -18.77
C ALA A 243 19.29 -5.22 -17.42
N VAL A 244 18.50 -5.99 -16.70
CA VAL A 244 18.15 -5.65 -15.31
C VAL A 244 19.40 -5.82 -14.44
N PRO A 245 19.77 -4.83 -13.61
CA PRO A 245 20.91 -4.95 -12.73
C PRO A 245 20.75 -6.11 -11.74
N GLU A 246 21.84 -6.84 -11.54
CA GLU A 246 21.88 -7.90 -10.53
C GLU A 246 21.74 -7.30 -9.12
N ARG A 247 20.93 -7.95 -8.29
CA ARG A 247 20.74 -7.62 -6.88
C ARG A 247 21.44 -8.67 -6.03
N LYS A 248 22.40 -8.23 -5.20
CA LYS A 248 23.05 -9.12 -4.24
C LYS A 248 22.12 -9.36 -3.05
N PRO A 249 21.80 -10.62 -2.71
CA PRO A 249 20.97 -10.92 -1.56
C PRO A 249 21.66 -10.47 -0.27
N ARG A 250 20.87 -9.98 0.68
CA ARG A 250 21.31 -9.63 2.03
C ARG A 250 20.51 -10.44 3.02
N THR A 251 21.20 -11.26 3.81
CA THR A 251 20.57 -12.06 4.85
C THR A 251 20.57 -11.27 6.15
N GLU A 252 19.40 -11.06 6.73
CA GLU A 252 19.26 -10.43 8.04
C GLU A 252 19.75 -11.39 9.14
N PRO A 253 20.73 -11.01 9.98
CA PRO A 253 21.23 -11.88 11.04
C PRO A 253 20.14 -12.18 12.09
N ALA A 254 20.26 -13.36 12.73
CA ALA A 254 19.35 -13.73 13.80
C ALA A 254 19.43 -12.74 14.96
N GLN A 255 18.30 -12.32 15.48
CA GLN A 255 18.22 -11.55 16.71
C GLN A 255 18.37 -12.50 17.91
N ARG A 256 19.02 -12.02 18.97
CA ARG A 256 19.16 -12.74 20.25
C ARG A 256 18.81 -11.80 21.39
N GLY A 257 17.62 -11.98 21.96
CA GLY A 257 17.10 -11.14 23.01
C GLY A 257 16.26 -9.93 22.53
N ILE A 258 15.53 -9.31 23.44
CA ILE A 258 14.66 -8.16 23.18
C ILE A 258 15.52 -6.93 22.84
N ARG A 259 15.12 -6.19 21.78
CA ARG A 259 15.60 -4.84 21.56
C ARG A 259 14.55 -3.85 22.08
N ARG A 260 14.99 -2.80 22.77
CA ARG A 260 14.09 -1.76 23.29
C ARG A 260 14.62 -0.39 22.88
N LEU A 261 13.71 0.47 22.43
CA LEU A 261 14.00 1.87 22.18
C LEU A 261 12.88 2.76 22.71
N GLU A 262 13.23 3.95 23.09
CA GLU A 262 12.31 4.96 23.61
C GLU A 262 12.54 6.29 22.86
N LEU A 263 11.47 6.86 22.34
CA LEU A 263 11.44 8.19 21.75
C LEU A 263 10.70 9.15 22.68
N LYS A 264 11.32 10.26 23.05
CA LYS A 264 10.67 11.39 23.72
C LYS A 264 10.37 12.45 22.68
N ALA A 265 9.09 12.76 22.49
CA ALA A 265 8.66 13.77 21.53
C ALA A 265 7.37 14.45 21.98
N PRO A 266 7.07 15.68 21.52
CA PRO A 266 5.79 16.34 21.76
C PRO A 266 4.64 15.48 21.21
N ALA A 267 3.80 14.97 22.09
CA ALA A 267 2.66 14.13 21.73
C ALA A 267 1.56 14.22 22.79
N GLU A 268 0.33 14.00 22.40
CA GLU A 268 -0.81 13.98 23.33
C GLU A 268 -0.85 12.70 24.16
N GLN A 269 -0.46 11.57 23.56
CA GLN A 269 -0.58 10.24 24.18
C GLN A 269 0.70 9.44 23.97
N ALA A 270 0.99 8.56 24.93
CA ALA A 270 1.99 7.52 24.77
C ALA A 270 1.54 6.52 23.68
N TYR A 271 2.50 5.82 23.10
CA TYR A 271 2.25 4.76 22.13
C TYR A 271 3.31 3.70 22.26
N VAL A 272 2.93 2.44 22.07
CA VAL A 272 3.85 1.31 22.08
C VAL A 272 3.66 0.46 20.84
N SER A 273 4.78 0.05 20.24
CA SER A 273 4.80 -0.84 19.08
C SER A 273 5.77 -2.00 19.35
N LEU A 274 5.29 -3.21 19.11
CA LEU A 274 6.01 -4.47 19.25
C LEU A 274 6.19 -5.08 17.86
N ALA A 275 7.40 -5.11 17.34
CA ALA A 275 7.72 -5.70 16.05
C ALA A 275 8.43 -7.04 16.24
N TYR A 276 7.86 -8.09 15.66
CA TYR A 276 8.42 -9.44 15.62
C TYR A 276 8.84 -9.78 14.21
N ARG A 277 10.05 -10.30 14.02
CA ARG A 277 10.48 -10.78 12.70
C ARG A 277 9.81 -12.11 12.39
N VAL A 278 9.14 -12.18 11.24
CA VAL A 278 8.40 -13.35 10.79
C VAL A 278 8.77 -13.74 9.36
N PRO A 279 8.55 -15.01 8.96
CA PRO A 279 8.79 -15.42 7.59
C PRO A 279 7.84 -14.72 6.62
N GLN A 280 8.35 -14.40 5.43
CA GLN A 280 7.54 -13.99 4.28
C GLN A 280 7.05 -15.20 3.50
N LEU A 281 5.99 -15.02 2.73
CA LEU A 281 5.61 -15.99 1.70
C LEU A 281 6.58 -15.86 0.53
N ALA A 282 7.45 -16.86 0.37
CA ALA A 282 8.42 -16.89 -0.73
C ALA A 282 7.85 -17.56 -2.00
N ASN A 283 6.89 -18.47 -1.83
CA ASN A 283 6.24 -19.19 -2.92
C ASN A 283 4.75 -19.39 -2.59
N ILE A 284 3.88 -18.92 -3.47
CA ILE A 284 2.42 -19.05 -3.32
C ILE A 284 1.94 -20.52 -3.32
N ASP A 285 2.73 -21.43 -3.86
CA ASP A 285 2.44 -22.86 -3.88
C ASP A 285 2.88 -23.60 -2.61
N ASP A 286 3.67 -22.93 -1.74
CA ASP A 286 4.05 -23.51 -0.46
C ASP A 286 2.87 -23.48 0.52
N VAL A 287 2.12 -24.57 0.54
CA VAL A 287 0.94 -24.75 1.41
C VAL A 287 1.30 -24.82 2.90
N ASN A 288 2.56 -25.13 3.20
CA ASN A 288 3.05 -25.31 4.57
C ASN A 288 3.74 -24.06 5.13
N SER A 289 3.79 -22.97 4.38
CA SER A 289 4.38 -21.73 4.85
C SER A 289 3.63 -21.16 6.06
N ASP A 290 4.34 -20.90 7.14
CA ASP A 290 3.80 -20.27 8.35
C ASP A 290 3.25 -18.86 8.07
N ALA A 291 3.66 -18.23 6.96
CA ALA A 291 3.17 -16.91 6.57
C ALA A 291 1.65 -16.87 6.40
N TRP A 292 1.01 -17.96 5.93
CA TRP A 292 -0.44 -18.07 5.84
C TRP A 292 -1.12 -17.93 7.20
N ALA A 293 -0.65 -18.71 8.17
CA ALA A 293 -1.22 -18.73 9.52
C ALA A 293 -0.95 -17.40 10.26
N LEU A 294 0.18 -16.73 10.01
CA LEU A 294 0.50 -15.41 10.59
C LEU A 294 -0.45 -14.31 10.10
N VAL A 295 -0.82 -14.31 8.83
CA VAL A 295 -1.85 -13.39 8.31
C VAL A 295 -3.21 -13.66 8.97
N VAL A 296 -3.58 -14.93 9.13
CA VAL A 296 -4.82 -15.29 9.83
C VAL A 296 -4.77 -14.88 11.30
N LEU A 297 -3.63 -15.06 11.97
CA LEU A 297 -3.43 -14.63 13.36
C LEU A 297 -3.63 -13.11 13.52
N SER A 298 -3.07 -12.28 12.61
CA SER A 298 -3.28 -10.84 12.68
C SER A 298 -4.75 -10.46 12.54
N ALA A 299 -5.48 -11.13 11.66
CA ALA A 299 -6.90 -10.88 11.45
C ALA A 299 -7.79 -11.40 12.61
N VAL A 300 -7.40 -12.47 13.30
CA VAL A 300 -8.05 -12.91 14.56
C VAL A 300 -7.85 -11.86 15.64
N LEU A 301 -6.67 -11.24 15.71
CA LEU A 301 -6.36 -10.21 16.70
C LEU A 301 -7.08 -8.88 16.39
N ASP A 302 -7.06 -8.42 15.13
CA ASP A 302 -7.53 -7.07 14.75
C ASP A 302 -8.13 -6.98 13.32
N GLY A 303 -8.71 -8.06 12.79
CA GLY A 303 -9.21 -8.06 11.41
C GLY A 303 -10.62 -7.47 11.21
N TYR A 304 -11.34 -7.13 12.27
CA TYR A 304 -12.71 -6.60 12.21
C TYR A 304 -13.11 -5.89 13.50
N ALA A 305 -14.12 -5.02 13.46
CA ALA A 305 -14.66 -4.36 14.66
C ALA A 305 -15.16 -5.40 15.67
N GLY A 306 -14.66 -5.32 16.91
CA GLY A 306 -14.90 -6.32 17.95
C GLY A 306 -14.01 -7.57 17.81
N ALA A 307 -12.85 -7.50 17.13
CA ALA A 307 -11.81 -8.53 17.16
C ALA A 307 -11.20 -8.68 18.57
N ARG A 308 -10.27 -9.61 18.76
CA ARG A 308 -9.77 -9.93 20.10
C ARG A 308 -9.15 -8.74 20.83
N LEU A 309 -8.30 -7.96 20.15
CA LEU A 309 -7.65 -6.82 20.78
C LEU A 309 -8.66 -5.76 21.17
N ASP A 310 -9.60 -5.46 20.29
CA ASP A 310 -10.67 -4.50 20.58
C ASP A 310 -11.46 -4.90 21.84
N ARG A 311 -12.03 -6.13 21.87
CA ARG A 311 -12.79 -6.60 23.02
C ARG A 311 -12.00 -6.67 24.33
N ALA A 312 -10.73 -7.08 24.24
CA ALA A 312 -9.94 -7.37 25.45
C ALA A 312 -9.24 -6.14 26.02
N LEU A 313 -8.87 -5.16 25.20
CA LEU A 313 -8.03 -4.05 25.60
C LEU A 313 -8.73 -2.69 25.57
N THR A 314 -9.70 -2.49 24.66
CA THR A 314 -10.27 -1.15 24.42
C THR A 314 -11.68 -0.96 24.93
N GLN A 315 -12.37 -2.05 25.31
CA GLN A 315 -13.76 -2.00 25.77
C GLN A 315 -13.88 -2.11 27.29
N GLY A 316 -14.95 -1.55 27.83
CA GLY A 316 -15.30 -1.61 29.24
C GLY A 316 -14.61 -0.55 30.13
N PRO A 317 -15.01 -0.48 31.41
CA PRO A 317 -14.50 0.53 32.34
C PRO A 317 -13.02 0.30 32.72
N ASP A 318 -12.55 -0.94 32.67
CA ASP A 318 -11.18 -1.34 33.03
C ASP A 318 -10.24 -1.44 31.81
N ARG A 319 -10.63 -0.85 30.67
CA ARG A 319 -9.81 -0.90 29.47
C ARG A 319 -8.39 -0.41 29.73
N VAL A 320 -7.44 -1.07 29.09
CA VAL A 320 -6.00 -0.74 29.24
C VAL A 320 -5.48 0.10 28.08
N ALA A 321 -6.19 0.13 26.97
CA ALA A 321 -5.84 0.88 25.77
C ALA A 321 -7.03 1.67 25.24
N ASP A 322 -6.77 2.81 24.59
CA ASP A 322 -7.75 3.54 23.79
C ASP A 322 -7.81 3.00 22.36
N SER A 323 -6.72 2.42 21.88
CA SER A 323 -6.67 1.64 20.63
C SER A 323 -5.60 0.56 20.73
N ALA A 324 -5.83 -0.54 20.00
CA ALA A 324 -4.86 -1.62 19.84
C ALA A 324 -4.98 -2.20 18.44
N GLY A 325 -3.84 -2.56 17.83
CA GLY A 325 -3.77 -3.06 16.48
C GLY A 325 -2.85 -4.27 16.32
N ALA A 326 -3.07 -5.01 15.22
CA ALA A 326 -2.21 -6.11 14.78
C ALA A 326 -2.08 -6.13 13.26
N TYR A 327 -0.86 -6.24 12.77
CA TYR A 327 -0.56 -6.33 11.34
C TYR A 327 0.50 -7.39 11.09
N SER A 328 0.33 -8.20 10.06
CA SER A 328 1.34 -9.13 9.57
C SER A 328 1.78 -8.77 8.16
N GLY A 329 3.07 -8.51 7.96
CA GLY A 329 3.67 -8.51 6.64
C GLY A 329 3.58 -9.92 6.03
N PHE A 330 3.30 -9.99 4.72
CA PHE A 330 2.99 -11.26 4.08
C PHE A 330 3.91 -11.56 2.90
N VAL A 331 3.94 -10.67 1.92
CA VAL A 331 4.81 -10.74 0.75
C VAL A 331 5.66 -9.48 0.66
N GLY A 332 6.85 -9.60 0.12
CA GLY A 332 7.78 -8.47 -0.05
C GLY A 332 9.11 -8.96 -0.60
N ARG A 333 9.95 -8.01 -1.02
CA ARG A 333 11.30 -8.32 -1.50
C ARG A 333 12.32 -8.45 -0.35
N GLY A 334 11.94 -8.08 0.86
CA GLY A 334 12.73 -8.17 2.08
C GLY A 334 11.99 -8.82 3.24
N PRO A 335 12.65 -8.96 4.40
CA PRO A 335 12.10 -9.64 5.57
C PRO A 335 10.84 -8.94 6.09
N GLN A 336 9.88 -9.74 6.60
CA GLN A 336 8.59 -9.26 7.07
C GLN A 336 8.54 -9.15 8.59
N LEU A 337 7.59 -8.32 9.06
CA LEU A 337 7.31 -8.10 10.46
C LEU A 337 5.85 -8.45 10.78
N PHE A 338 5.65 -9.00 11.97
CA PHE A 338 4.37 -8.95 12.65
C PHE A 338 4.42 -7.83 13.69
N VAL A 339 3.49 -6.90 13.61
CA VAL A 339 3.46 -5.73 14.51
C VAL A 339 2.21 -5.79 15.36
N LEU A 340 2.38 -5.59 16.66
CA LEU A 340 1.31 -5.29 17.60
C LEU A 340 1.53 -3.88 18.12
N ASP A 341 0.49 -3.08 18.21
CA ASP A 341 0.62 -1.72 18.71
C ASP A 341 -0.57 -1.30 19.57
N GLY A 342 -0.39 -0.22 20.33
CA GLY A 342 -1.47 0.31 21.13
C GLY A 342 -1.19 1.68 21.74
N VAL A 343 -2.29 2.37 22.03
CA VAL A 343 -2.33 3.64 22.76
C VAL A 343 -2.85 3.37 24.15
N PRO A 344 -2.08 3.64 25.21
CA PRO A 344 -2.56 3.45 26.57
C PRO A 344 -3.81 4.28 26.89
N ALA A 345 -4.78 3.70 27.58
CA ALA A 345 -5.90 4.42 28.15
C ALA A 345 -5.44 5.40 29.24
N ALA A 346 -6.27 6.37 29.57
CA ALA A 346 -5.96 7.35 30.60
C ALA A 346 -5.53 6.70 31.92
N GLY A 347 -4.38 7.11 32.46
CA GLY A 347 -3.81 6.55 33.68
C GLY A 347 -3.12 5.19 33.53
N LYS A 348 -3.03 4.63 32.33
CA LYS A 348 -2.28 3.41 32.02
C LYS A 348 -0.93 3.73 31.39
N SER A 349 0.04 2.85 31.57
CA SER A 349 1.36 3.00 30.96
C SER A 349 1.53 2.17 29.69
N ALA A 350 2.54 2.49 28.88
CA ALA A 350 2.90 1.73 27.70
C ALA A 350 3.26 0.27 28.02
N GLU A 351 3.89 0.03 29.18
CA GLU A 351 4.25 -1.31 29.65
C GLU A 351 3.01 -2.18 29.98
N VAL A 352 1.94 -1.56 30.48
CA VAL A 352 0.66 -2.25 30.71
C VAL A 352 0.07 -2.70 29.39
N VAL A 353 0.11 -1.84 28.37
CA VAL A 353 -0.39 -2.18 27.02
C VAL A 353 0.51 -3.23 26.36
N GLU A 354 1.85 -3.12 26.46
CA GLU A 354 2.80 -4.14 25.99
C GLU A 354 2.45 -5.51 26.59
N ALA A 355 2.31 -5.59 27.93
CA ALA A 355 1.98 -6.83 28.61
C ALA A 355 0.62 -7.41 28.16
N ALA A 356 -0.39 -6.55 27.98
CA ALA A 356 -1.72 -6.96 27.52
C ALA A 356 -1.72 -7.48 26.09
N LEU A 357 -1.01 -6.82 25.16
CA LEU A 357 -0.85 -7.27 23.77
C LEU A 357 -0.17 -8.65 23.72
N ARG A 358 0.94 -8.82 24.43
CA ARG A 358 1.66 -10.10 24.52
C ARG A 358 0.79 -11.20 25.13
N ALA A 359 -0.01 -10.87 26.14
CA ALA A 359 -0.91 -11.82 26.78
C ALA A 359 -2.00 -12.33 25.82
N GLN A 360 -2.50 -11.50 24.86
CA GLN A 360 -3.47 -11.99 23.88
C GLN A 360 -2.87 -13.01 22.93
N VAL A 361 -1.64 -12.82 22.49
CA VAL A 361 -0.94 -13.80 21.66
C VAL A 361 -0.65 -15.07 22.46
N ALA A 362 -0.18 -14.94 23.71
CA ALA A 362 0.08 -16.08 24.59
C ALA A 362 -1.19 -16.92 24.87
N ARG A 363 -2.36 -16.28 24.98
CA ARG A 363 -3.64 -17.00 25.08
C ARG A 363 -3.93 -17.80 23.82
N ILE A 364 -3.69 -17.24 22.62
CA ILE A 364 -3.87 -17.99 21.38
C ILE A 364 -2.89 -19.17 21.31
N ALA A 365 -1.64 -18.97 21.71
CA ALA A 365 -0.64 -20.05 21.76
C ALA A 365 -1.06 -21.18 22.72
N LYS A 366 -1.69 -20.85 23.86
CA LYS A 366 -2.12 -21.83 24.86
C LYS A 366 -3.47 -22.47 24.51
N ASP A 367 -4.48 -21.63 24.24
CA ASP A 367 -5.88 -22.04 24.21
C ASP A 367 -6.44 -22.20 22.79
N GLY A 368 -5.68 -21.76 21.76
CA GLY A 368 -6.07 -21.78 20.36
C GLY A 368 -7.08 -20.69 19.96
N VAL A 369 -7.70 -20.90 18.81
CA VAL A 369 -8.74 -20.05 18.22
C VAL A 369 -10.02 -20.86 18.04
N GLY A 370 -11.16 -20.29 18.44
CA GLY A 370 -12.47 -20.94 18.26
C GLY A 370 -12.90 -20.97 16.78
N GLU A 371 -13.58 -22.05 16.38
CA GLU A 371 -14.04 -22.24 15.00
C GLU A 371 -14.92 -21.09 14.51
N ALA A 372 -15.83 -20.57 15.35
CA ALA A 372 -16.71 -19.45 14.98
C ALA A 372 -15.93 -18.15 14.75
N GLU A 373 -14.85 -17.90 15.50
CA GLU A 373 -13.98 -16.74 15.36
C GLU A 373 -13.17 -16.86 14.06
N LEU A 374 -12.60 -18.03 13.79
CA LEU A 374 -11.86 -18.31 12.56
C LEU A 374 -12.75 -18.19 11.31
N ALA A 375 -13.97 -18.76 11.36
CA ALA A 375 -14.94 -18.65 10.28
C ALA A 375 -15.30 -17.19 9.97
N ARG A 376 -15.46 -16.34 10.99
CA ARG A 376 -15.75 -14.93 10.82
C ARG A 376 -14.63 -14.19 10.09
N VAL A 377 -13.37 -14.40 10.48
CA VAL A 377 -12.20 -13.82 9.81
C VAL A 377 -12.17 -14.23 8.33
N LYS A 378 -12.38 -15.51 8.04
CA LYS A 378 -12.40 -16.03 6.66
C LYS A 378 -13.51 -15.40 5.82
N THR A 379 -14.70 -15.21 6.38
CA THR A 379 -15.83 -14.54 5.70
C THR A 379 -15.49 -13.09 5.36
N GLN A 380 -14.84 -12.34 6.26
CA GLN A 380 -14.45 -10.95 6.02
C GLN A 380 -13.46 -10.82 4.86
N TRP A 381 -12.51 -11.74 4.70
CA TRP A 381 -11.60 -11.72 3.56
C TRP A 381 -12.31 -11.93 2.22
N VAL A 382 -13.22 -12.91 2.15
CA VAL A 382 -14.00 -13.14 0.91
C VAL A 382 -14.78 -11.89 0.53
N ALA A 383 -15.44 -11.26 1.51
CA ALA A 383 -16.16 -10.02 1.29
C ALA A 383 -15.23 -8.90 0.80
N SER A 384 -14.09 -8.71 1.45
CA SER A 384 -13.10 -7.70 1.08
C SER A 384 -12.60 -7.86 -0.35
N GLU A 385 -12.25 -9.09 -0.76
CA GLU A 385 -11.79 -9.37 -2.12
C GLU A 385 -12.91 -9.18 -3.16
N THR A 386 -14.15 -9.49 -2.81
CA THR A 386 -15.30 -9.22 -3.68
C THR A 386 -15.46 -7.73 -3.94
N TYR A 387 -15.39 -6.90 -2.89
CA TYR A 387 -15.50 -5.44 -3.03
C TYR A 387 -14.32 -4.79 -3.78
N LYS A 388 -13.10 -5.33 -3.66
CA LYS A 388 -11.96 -4.82 -4.44
C LYS A 388 -12.18 -4.90 -5.95
N ARG A 389 -12.88 -5.95 -6.41
CA ARG A 389 -13.18 -6.15 -7.84
C ARG A 389 -14.09 -5.08 -8.43
N ASP A 390 -14.77 -4.29 -7.61
CA ASP A 390 -15.63 -3.20 -8.08
C ASP A 390 -14.85 -1.97 -8.57
N SER A 391 -13.58 -1.84 -8.19
CA SER A 391 -12.72 -0.72 -8.57
C SER A 391 -11.71 -1.13 -9.62
N VAL A 392 -11.78 -0.53 -10.82
CA VAL A 392 -10.77 -0.70 -11.88
C VAL A 392 -9.36 -0.32 -11.39
N MET A 393 -9.26 0.74 -10.58
CA MET A 393 -8.01 1.17 -9.95
C MET A 393 -7.47 0.09 -8.99
N ALA A 394 -8.33 -0.53 -8.17
CA ALA A 394 -7.90 -1.58 -7.25
C ALA A 394 -7.43 -2.83 -8.01
N GLN A 395 -8.12 -3.22 -9.08
CA GLN A 395 -7.70 -4.32 -9.95
C GLN A 395 -6.32 -4.05 -10.57
N ALA A 396 -6.10 -2.84 -11.13
CA ALA A 396 -4.81 -2.47 -11.72
C ALA A 396 -3.67 -2.47 -10.68
N ARG A 397 -3.94 -1.96 -9.48
CA ARG A 397 -2.96 -1.96 -8.37
C ARG A 397 -2.62 -3.37 -7.93
N GLU A 398 -3.60 -4.24 -7.81
CA GLU A 398 -3.40 -5.64 -7.41
C GLU A 398 -2.51 -6.38 -8.41
N LEU A 399 -2.84 -6.30 -9.71
CA LEU A 399 -2.05 -6.95 -10.76
C LEU A 399 -0.61 -6.45 -10.81
N GLY A 400 -0.39 -5.13 -10.69
CA GLY A 400 0.95 -4.55 -10.64
C GLY A 400 1.72 -5.00 -9.40
N SER A 401 1.09 -4.97 -8.23
CA SER A 401 1.69 -5.41 -6.97
C SER A 401 2.06 -6.90 -7.00
N ASN A 402 1.16 -7.75 -7.50
CA ASN A 402 1.42 -9.18 -7.66
C ASN A 402 2.63 -9.45 -8.58
N TRP A 403 2.69 -8.76 -9.72
CA TRP A 403 3.82 -8.89 -10.64
C TRP A 403 5.15 -8.47 -9.99
N ILE A 404 5.17 -7.36 -9.25
CA ILE A 404 6.38 -6.90 -8.52
C ILE A 404 6.90 -7.97 -7.56
N GLN A 405 6.00 -8.69 -6.90
CA GLN A 405 6.32 -9.76 -5.95
C GLN A 405 6.65 -11.10 -6.63
N GLY A 406 6.54 -11.17 -7.96
CA GLY A 406 6.76 -12.41 -8.72
C GLY A 406 5.59 -13.40 -8.61
N LEU A 407 4.42 -12.93 -8.23
CA LEU A 407 3.21 -13.73 -8.11
C LEU A 407 2.49 -13.85 -9.46
N PRO A 408 1.74 -14.94 -9.70
CA PRO A 408 0.97 -15.15 -10.93
C PRO A 408 -0.26 -14.23 -11.01
N LEU A 409 -0.88 -14.14 -12.19
CA LEU A 409 -2.06 -13.30 -12.41
C LEU A 409 -3.26 -13.67 -11.54
N ASP A 410 -3.42 -14.94 -11.21
CA ASP A 410 -4.48 -15.49 -10.37
C ASP A 410 -4.11 -15.49 -8.86
N ALA A 411 -3.05 -14.78 -8.48
CA ALA A 411 -2.52 -14.82 -7.13
C ALA A 411 -3.56 -14.46 -6.07
N SER A 412 -4.38 -13.45 -6.31
CA SER A 412 -5.37 -13.00 -5.32
C SER A 412 -6.42 -14.07 -5.02
N GLU A 413 -6.90 -14.77 -6.04
CA GLU A 413 -7.86 -15.88 -5.87
C GLU A 413 -7.22 -17.04 -5.10
N ARG A 414 -5.96 -17.37 -5.45
CA ARG A 414 -5.20 -18.43 -4.79
C ARG A 414 -4.89 -18.07 -3.34
N ILE A 415 -4.53 -16.81 -3.05
CA ILE A 415 -4.30 -16.31 -1.68
C ILE A 415 -5.57 -16.48 -0.84
N VAL A 416 -6.72 -16.03 -1.33
CA VAL A 416 -8.00 -16.19 -0.61
C VAL A 416 -8.29 -17.66 -0.34
N ALA A 417 -8.17 -18.53 -1.35
CA ALA A 417 -8.39 -19.96 -1.19
C ALA A 417 -7.46 -20.58 -0.13
N ARG A 418 -6.19 -20.16 -0.10
CA ARG A 418 -5.22 -20.61 0.90
C ARG A 418 -5.53 -20.11 2.31
N LEU A 419 -5.85 -18.83 2.46
CA LEU A 419 -6.25 -18.26 3.75
C LEU A 419 -7.51 -18.95 4.31
N GLN A 420 -8.45 -19.33 3.44
CA GLN A 420 -9.61 -20.11 3.83
C GLN A 420 -9.27 -21.54 4.32
N SER A 421 -8.18 -22.12 3.84
CA SER A 421 -7.74 -23.46 4.24
C SER A 421 -6.95 -23.50 5.55
N VAL A 422 -6.50 -22.35 6.08
CA VAL A 422 -5.74 -22.28 7.34
C VAL A 422 -6.60 -22.80 8.50
N THR A 423 -6.03 -23.65 9.32
CA THR A 423 -6.70 -24.26 10.48
C THR A 423 -6.42 -23.52 11.80
N ALA A 424 -7.28 -23.71 12.78
CA ALA A 424 -7.07 -23.18 14.14
C ALA A 424 -5.74 -23.68 14.75
N ALA A 425 -5.37 -24.94 14.51
CA ALA A 425 -4.11 -25.51 14.98
C ALA A 425 -2.88 -24.82 14.36
N GLN A 426 -2.93 -24.45 13.08
CA GLN A 426 -1.84 -23.70 12.44
C GLN A 426 -1.71 -22.30 13.04
N VAL A 427 -2.81 -21.60 13.31
CA VAL A 427 -2.79 -20.28 13.96
C VAL A 427 -2.21 -20.39 15.37
N GLN A 428 -2.59 -21.41 16.13
CA GLN A 428 -2.03 -21.69 17.46
C GLN A 428 -0.53 -21.96 17.40
N ALA A 429 -0.08 -22.76 16.45
CA ALA A 429 1.32 -23.12 16.27
C ALA A 429 2.21 -21.90 15.98
N VAL A 430 1.79 -21.00 15.08
CA VAL A 430 2.58 -19.78 14.77
C VAL A 430 2.56 -18.80 15.96
N ALA A 431 1.46 -18.70 16.72
CA ALA A 431 1.40 -17.90 17.93
C ALA A 431 2.40 -18.39 18.98
N ALA A 432 2.63 -19.69 19.10
CA ALA A 432 3.62 -20.28 19.99
C ALA A 432 5.07 -20.10 19.48
N LYS A 433 5.26 -20.05 18.15
CA LYS A 433 6.60 -20.11 17.53
C LYS A 433 7.30 -18.77 17.38
N TYR A 434 6.56 -17.69 17.04
CA TYR A 434 7.19 -16.45 16.54
C TYR A 434 7.18 -15.28 17.53
N PHE A 435 6.56 -15.38 18.68
CA PHE A 435 6.37 -14.26 19.60
C PHE A 435 7.24 -14.34 20.85
N GLY A 436 8.39 -14.98 20.71
CA GLY A 436 9.43 -15.02 21.74
C GLY A 436 10.28 -13.74 21.78
N ASP A 437 11.07 -13.61 22.85
CA ASP A 437 11.92 -12.46 23.10
C ASP A 437 13.03 -12.29 22.05
N ASP A 438 13.49 -13.37 21.42
CA ASP A 438 14.55 -13.34 20.40
C ASP A 438 14.09 -12.76 19.04
N GLN A 439 12.80 -12.49 18.85
CA GLN A 439 12.27 -11.83 17.67
C GLN A 439 11.72 -10.42 17.95
N LEU A 440 11.67 -10.00 19.21
CA LEU A 440 10.94 -8.82 19.66
C LEU A 440 11.80 -7.55 19.65
N THR A 441 11.29 -6.52 18.99
CA THR A 441 11.76 -5.14 19.15
C THR A 441 10.60 -4.27 19.64
N VAL A 442 10.74 -3.69 20.83
CA VAL A 442 9.75 -2.79 21.45
C VAL A 442 10.17 -1.34 21.21
N ALA A 443 9.26 -0.55 20.70
CA ALA A 443 9.42 0.89 20.54
C ALA A 443 8.34 1.62 21.35
N THR A 444 8.74 2.58 22.17
CA THR A 444 7.84 3.32 23.05
C THR A 444 7.95 4.81 22.81
N LEU A 445 6.84 5.47 22.53
CA LEU A 445 6.72 6.92 22.51
C LEU A 445 6.37 7.42 23.92
N ARG A 446 7.25 8.25 24.49
CA ARG A 446 7.01 8.98 25.72
C ARG A 446 6.60 10.42 25.39
N PRO A 447 5.36 10.80 25.67
CA PRO A 447 4.91 12.15 25.35
C PRO A 447 5.65 13.19 26.18
N LEU A 448 6.20 14.19 25.53
CA LEU A 448 6.58 15.44 26.12
C LEU A 448 5.41 16.42 25.99
N PRO A 449 5.28 17.42 26.90
CA PRO A 449 4.28 18.46 26.72
C PRO A 449 4.42 19.08 25.32
N PRO A 450 3.31 19.40 24.66
CA PRO A 450 3.36 20.13 23.39
C PRO A 450 4.17 21.40 23.58
N GLU A 451 5.16 21.65 22.72
CA GLU A 451 5.84 22.94 22.71
C GLU A 451 4.79 24.03 22.45
N ALA A 452 4.77 25.06 23.30
CA ALA A 452 3.88 26.19 23.08
C ALA A 452 4.23 26.80 21.72
N LYS A 453 3.41 26.56 20.69
CA LYS A 453 3.58 27.20 19.39
C LYS A 453 3.71 28.71 19.67
N PRO A 454 4.77 29.40 19.21
CA PRO A 454 4.85 30.84 19.35
C PRO A 454 3.55 31.38 18.73
N ARG A 455 2.77 32.10 19.55
CA ARG A 455 1.55 32.78 19.08
C ARG A 455 1.98 33.62 17.89
N GLY A 456 1.59 33.23 16.69
CA GLY A 456 1.82 33.98 15.47
C GLY A 456 1.46 35.46 15.80
N ARG A 457 2.38 36.36 15.62
CA ARG A 457 2.08 37.79 15.66
C ARG A 457 0.94 38.00 14.68
N GLY A 458 -0.27 38.24 15.21
CA GLY A 458 -1.40 38.64 14.40
C GLY A 458 -0.94 39.77 13.49
N PHE A 459 -1.05 39.60 12.21
CA PHE A 459 -0.95 40.69 11.25
C PHE A 459 -2.03 41.69 11.65
N ALA A 460 -1.60 42.79 12.32
CA ALA A 460 -2.47 43.92 12.48
C ALA A 460 -2.72 44.50 11.08
N ALA A 461 -3.97 44.35 10.63
CA ALA A 461 -4.39 45.01 9.40
C ALA A 461 -4.13 46.51 9.54
N PRO A 462 -3.52 47.19 8.56
CA PRO A 462 -3.36 48.64 8.60
C PRO A 462 -4.76 49.28 8.57
N ALA A 463 -5.01 50.16 9.54
CA ALA A 463 -6.21 51.00 9.57
C ALA A 463 -6.22 51.86 8.29
N GLY A 464 -7.15 51.50 7.37
CA GLY A 464 -7.39 52.31 6.18
C GLY A 464 -8.03 53.63 6.58
N GLU A 465 -7.37 54.72 6.32
CA GLU A 465 -7.98 56.04 6.31
C GLU A 465 -9.03 56.16 5.18
N MET A 466 -10.25 56.41 5.58
CA MET A 466 -11.30 56.90 4.66
C MET A 466 -10.99 58.34 4.28
N ARG A 467 -10.82 58.59 3.02
CA ARG A 467 -11.22 59.85 2.35
C ARG A 467 -11.71 59.55 0.96
#